data_e4497bc90d775d0d6b8da5412711f3d1
#
_entry.id   e4497bc90d775d0d6b8da5412711f3d1
#
_cell.length_a   1.000
_cell.length_b   1.000
_cell.length_c   1.000
_cell.angle_alpha   90.00
_cell.angle_beta   90.00
_cell.angle_gamma   90.00
#
_symmetry.space_group_name_H-M   'P 1'
#
loop_
_entity.id
_entity.type
_entity.pdbx_description
1 polymer ?
#
loop_
_entity_poly.entity_id
_entity_poly.type
_entity_poly.pdbx_seq_one_letter_code
_entity_poly.pdbx_strand_id
1 'polypeptide(L)'
;MINIYEPKGKAREYSPLALNIYKGCDHSCFYCYVPNILSVYNKKYEHNNVVPRDALLKGLINSCKKYYNTEKQVLLSFTTDPYCKANDVYKLTASTLEILLKFKIPTAILSKGGHRILQDLSIHKKFAKSIKVGLTLTYDNDEDSIKYEPGAALFTERIETLKILKENGITTWVSMEPVIFADQSLSAIKKSIEYVDHYKIGKLNHFPEYEKNINWSEFLDKVVSFMRISNKKFYIKEDLRKYNKGTILNDDEINMDYLNVKKME
;
A
#
# COMPACT_ATOMS: atom_id res chain seq x y z
N MET A 1 -12.49 14.94 16.40
CA MET A 1 -11.24 14.26 15.98
C MET A 1 -11.37 14.01 14.49
N ILE A 2 -10.38 14.41 13.67
CA ILE A 2 -10.40 14.23 12.22
C ILE A 2 -9.70 12.89 11.95
N ASN A 3 -10.40 11.93 11.33
CA ASN A 3 -9.82 10.61 11.01
C ASN A 3 -9.22 10.58 9.61
N ILE A 4 -9.89 11.20 8.61
CA ILE A 4 -9.33 11.39 7.26
C ILE A 4 -8.45 12.64 7.29
N TYR A 5 -7.22 12.50 6.80
CA TYR A 5 -6.23 13.58 6.77
C TYR A 5 -5.47 13.63 5.43
N GLU A 6 -4.86 14.76 5.16
CA GLU A 6 -3.99 14.96 4.00
C GLU A 6 -2.54 14.59 4.39
N PRO A 7 -2.00 13.50 3.85
CA PRO A 7 -0.62 13.11 4.11
C PRO A 7 0.35 14.12 3.47
N LYS A 8 1.55 14.28 4.07
CA LYS A 8 2.59 15.20 3.59
C LYS A 8 3.86 14.41 3.21
N GLY A 9 4.75 15.04 2.44
CA GLY A 9 6.03 14.47 2.04
C GLY A 9 5.86 13.15 1.29
N LYS A 10 6.71 12.17 1.58
CA LYS A 10 6.73 10.85 0.91
C LYS A 10 5.40 10.09 0.99
N ALA A 11 4.58 10.33 2.00
CA ALA A 11 3.28 9.70 2.13
C ALA A 11 2.26 10.27 1.11
N ARG A 12 2.40 11.54 0.68
CA ARG A 12 1.54 12.11 -0.36
C ARG A 12 1.67 11.39 -1.70
N GLU A 13 2.82 10.80 -2.00
CA GLU A 13 3.03 9.99 -3.21
C GLU A 13 2.17 8.71 -3.26
N TYR A 14 1.44 8.38 -2.22
CA TYR A 14 0.51 7.24 -2.18
C TYR A 14 -0.94 7.66 -2.40
N SER A 15 -1.34 8.78 -1.83
CA SER A 15 -2.72 9.23 -1.91
C SER A 15 -2.89 10.67 -1.44
N PRO A 16 -3.86 11.42 -1.97
CA PRO A 16 -4.20 12.75 -1.50
C PRO A 16 -4.84 12.76 -0.10
N LEU A 17 -5.52 11.69 0.29
CA LEU A 17 -6.13 11.52 1.60
C LEU A 17 -5.75 10.17 2.20
N ALA A 18 -5.73 10.08 3.52
CA ALA A 18 -5.41 8.85 4.23
C ALA A 18 -6.22 8.69 5.52
N LEU A 19 -6.32 7.44 5.96
CA LEU A 19 -6.99 7.03 7.19
C LEU A 19 -6.23 5.87 7.81
N ASN A 20 -5.99 5.91 9.13
CA ASN A 20 -5.46 4.78 9.88
C ASN A 20 -6.54 4.25 10.82
N ILE A 21 -6.79 2.94 10.79
CA ILE A 21 -7.87 2.27 11.54
C ILE A 21 -7.40 1.88 12.94
N TYR A 22 -6.19 1.36 13.05
CA TYR A 22 -5.62 0.83 14.29
C TYR A 22 -4.43 1.68 14.79
N LYS A 23 -4.00 1.42 16.02
CA LYS A 23 -2.71 1.79 16.58
C LYS A 23 -1.90 0.49 16.72
N GLY A 24 -0.60 0.51 16.40
CA GLY A 24 0.24 -0.68 16.32
C GLY A 24 0.04 -1.48 15.02
N CYS A 25 0.87 -2.50 14.81
CA CYS A 25 0.78 -3.41 13.67
C CYS A 25 1.52 -4.71 14.03
N ASP A 26 0.86 -5.83 13.88
CA ASP A 26 1.40 -7.15 14.21
C ASP A 26 2.26 -7.79 13.12
N HIS A 27 2.46 -7.11 12.00
CA HIS A 27 3.33 -7.61 10.93
C HIS A 27 4.81 -7.62 11.27
N SER A 28 5.24 -6.76 12.20
CA SER A 28 6.62 -6.71 12.75
C SER A 28 7.73 -6.68 11.70
N CYS A 29 7.48 -5.97 10.58
CA CYS A 29 8.46 -5.86 9.49
C CYS A 29 9.73 -5.18 10.00
N PHE A 30 10.92 -5.75 9.72
CA PHE A 30 12.19 -5.22 10.20
C PHE A 30 12.48 -3.80 9.71
N TYR A 31 12.03 -3.47 8.52
CA TYR A 31 12.20 -2.14 7.89
C TYR A 31 11.07 -1.15 8.24
N CYS A 32 10.23 -1.45 9.23
CA CYS A 32 9.10 -0.60 9.58
C CYS A 32 9.56 0.81 9.98
N TYR A 33 9.13 1.81 9.25
CA TYR A 33 9.49 3.22 9.50
C TYR A 33 8.66 3.87 10.62
N VAL A 34 7.55 3.26 11.02
CA VAL A 34 6.60 3.84 11.98
C VAL A 34 7.21 4.08 13.37
N PRO A 35 8.02 3.15 13.93
CA PRO A 35 8.70 3.41 15.20
C PRO A 35 9.54 4.70 15.17
N ASN A 36 10.29 4.92 14.08
CA ASN A 36 11.13 6.10 13.91
C ASN A 36 10.31 7.40 13.84
N ILE A 37 9.17 7.39 13.12
CA ILE A 37 8.28 8.56 13.07
C ILE A 37 7.69 8.86 14.45
N LEU A 38 7.22 7.84 15.17
CA LEU A 38 6.57 8.04 16.45
C LEU A 38 7.56 8.47 17.55
N SER A 39 8.82 8.03 17.48
CA SER A 39 9.86 8.45 18.42
C SER A 39 10.14 9.96 18.37
N VAL A 40 10.04 10.59 17.19
CA VAL A 40 10.16 12.06 17.04
C VAL A 40 9.08 12.80 17.85
N TYR A 41 7.94 12.18 18.09
CA TYR A 41 6.84 12.72 18.89
C TYR A 41 6.80 12.16 20.32
N ASN A 42 7.89 11.54 20.80
CA ASN A 42 7.97 10.86 22.10
C ASN A 42 6.86 9.82 22.33
N LYS A 43 6.44 9.15 21.25
CA LYS A 43 5.42 8.10 21.29
C LYS A 43 6.08 6.74 21.08
N LYS A 44 5.72 5.77 21.92
CA LYS A 44 6.12 4.37 21.69
C LYS A 44 5.27 3.74 20.61
N TYR A 45 5.88 2.87 19.82
CA TYR A 45 5.21 2.01 18.88
C TYR A 45 5.26 0.56 19.37
N GLU A 46 4.11 -0.10 19.39
CA GLU A 46 4.00 -1.48 19.84
C GLU A 46 3.57 -2.35 18.66
N HIS A 47 4.46 -3.24 18.24
CA HIS A 47 4.16 -4.16 17.13
C HIS A 47 3.06 -5.16 17.51
N ASN A 48 3.07 -5.69 18.72
CA ASN A 48 2.20 -6.81 19.12
C ASN A 48 0.92 -6.40 19.88
N ASN A 49 0.77 -5.11 20.19
CA ASN A 49 -0.42 -4.58 20.86
C ASN A 49 -1.23 -3.71 19.91
N VAL A 50 -1.98 -4.38 19.03
CA VAL A 50 -2.80 -3.69 18.03
C VAL A 50 -4.19 -3.44 18.59
N VAL A 51 -4.55 -2.18 18.70
CA VAL A 51 -5.85 -1.74 19.23
C VAL A 51 -6.56 -0.78 18.26
N PRO A 52 -7.89 -0.74 18.27
CA PRO A 52 -8.65 0.26 17.53
C PRO A 52 -8.24 1.69 17.90
N ARG A 53 -8.31 2.60 16.94
CA ARG A 53 -8.23 4.04 17.26
C ARG A 53 -9.47 4.50 17.99
N ASP A 54 -9.27 5.32 19.03
CA ASP A 54 -10.34 5.82 19.89
C ASP A 54 -11.40 6.56 19.07
N ALA A 55 -12.67 6.26 19.31
CA ALA A 55 -13.83 6.87 18.64
C ALA A 55 -13.74 6.87 17.09
N LEU A 56 -13.06 5.87 16.49
CA LEU A 56 -12.79 5.78 15.06
C LEU A 56 -14.06 6.03 14.23
N LEU A 57 -15.09 5.21 14.41
CA LEU A 57 -16.27 5.25 13.54
C LEU A 57 -17.04 6.57 13.65
N LYS A 58 -17.17 7.14 14.88
CA LYS A 58 -17.81 8.45 15.08
C LYS A 58 -17.03 9.57 14.41
N GLY A 59 -15.71 9.60 14.58
CA GLY A 59 -14.84 10.58 13.95
C GLY A 59 -14.80 10.42 12.43
N LEU A 60 -14.84 9.17 11.94
CA LEU A 60 -14.88 8.87 10.51
C LEU A 60 -16.14 9.42 9.85
N ILE A 61 -17.33 9.19 10.43
CA ILE A 61 -18.58 9.74 9.92
C ILE A 61 -18.50 11.27 9.78
N ASN A 62 -17.96 11.96 10.79
CA ASN A 62 -17.78 13.41 10.73
C ASN A 62 -16.79 13.84 9.64
N SER A 63 -15.70 13.11 9.46
CA SER A 63 -14.74 13.37 8.36
C SER A 63 -15.38 13.12 7.00
N CYS A 64 -16.15 12.05 6.84
CA CYS A 64 -16.80 11.69 5.59
C CYS A 64 -17.85 12.74 5.16
N LYS A 65 -18.53 13.42 6.09
CA LYS A 65 -19.42 14.53 5.74
C LYS A 65 -18.67 15.66 5.00
N LYS A 66 -17.41 15.95 5.42
CA LYS A 66 -16.56 16.95 4.77
C LYS A 66 -16.12 16.52 3.36
N TYR A 67 -15.89 15.23 3.16
CA TYR A 67 -15.39 14.67 1.91
C TYR A 67 -16.48 13.94 1.10
N TYR A 68 -17.75 14.21 1.37
CA TYR A 68 -18.86 13.58 0.66
C TYR A 68 -18.72 13.73 -0.85
N ASN A 69 -18.79 12.60 -1.56
CA ASN A 69 -18.72 12.55 -3.03
C ASN A 69 -17.46 13.23 -3.62
N THR A 70 -16.33 13.18 -2.91
CA THR A 70 -15.05 13.75 -3.36
C THR A 70 -14.46 12.96 -4.53
N GLU A 71 -13.61 13.62 -5.32
CA GLU A 71 -12.74 12.97 -6.31
C GLU A 71 -11.44 12.46 -5.70
N LYS A 72 -11.09 12.92 -4.48
CA LYS A 72 -9.87 12.51 -3.80
C LYS A 72 -10.04 11.15 -3.14
N GLN A 73 -9.23 10.19 -3.52
CA GLN A 73 -9.20 8.87 -2.89
C GLN A 73 -8.63 8.92 -1.47
N VAL A 74 -9.13 8.06 -0.60
CA VAL A 74 -8.59 7.81 0.74
C VAL A 74 -7.80 6.51 0.75
N LEU A 75 -6.53 6.54 1.20
CA LEU A 75 -5.73 5.34 1.41
C LEU A 75 -5.93 4.76 2.82
N LEU A 76 -6.19 3.48 2.92
CA LEU A 76 -6.08 2.65 4.13
C LEU A 76 -4.79 1.84 4.02
N SER A 77 -3.77 1.95 4.79
CA SER A 77 -3.38 2.80 5.93
C SER A 77 -1.87 3.07 5.84
N PHE A 78 -1.32 3.97 6.69
CA PHE A 78 0.13 4.25 6.71
C PHE A 78 0.84 3.70 7.94
N THR A 79 0.26 3.88 9.13
CA THR A 79 0.91 3.55 10.41
C THR A 79 0.50 2.20 10.98
N THR A 80 -0.32 1.47 10.25
CA THR A 80 -0.82 0.14 10.59
C THR A 80 -1.23 -0.57 9.30
N ASP A 81 -1.57 -1.84 9.39
CA ASP A 81 -2.18 -2.58 8.28
C ASP A 81 -3.69 -2.70 8.50
N PRO A 82 -4.54 -2.41 7.50
CA PRO A 82 -5.99 -2.54 7.65
C PRO A 82 -6.44 -4.00 7.80
N TYR A 83 -5.63 -4.95 7.36
CA TYR A 83 -5.88 -6.39 7.47
C TYR A 83 -4.83 -7.10 8.35
N CYS A 84 -4.39 -6.42 9.42
CA CYS A 84 -3.63 -7.06 10.50
C CYS A 84 -4.49 -8.12 11.22
N LYS A 85 -3.87 -9.01 12.00
CA LYS A 85 -4.59 -10.08 12.74
C LYS A 85 -5.67 -9.51 13.69
N ALA A 86 -5.43 -8.34 14.27
CA ALA A 86 -6.44 -7.68 15.11
C ALA A 86 -7.74 -7.38 14.35
N ASN A 87 -7.70 -7.19 13.02
CA ASN A 87 -8.93 -6.99 12.23
C ASN A 87 -9.81 -8.24 12.19
N ASP A 88 -9.27 -9.45 12.40
CA ASP A 88 -10.07 -10.67 12.45
C ASP A 88 -11.03 -10.66 13.63
N VAL A 89 -10.66 -9.94 14.72
CA VAL A 89 -11.47 -9.77 15.94
C VAL A 89 -12.36 -8.54 15.83
N TYR A 90 -11.79 -7.38 15.53
CA TYR A 90 -12.49 -6.09 15.60
C TYR A 90 -13.36 -5.77 14.37
N LYS A 91 -13.07 -6.35 13.21
CA LYS A 91 -13.80 -6.16 11.93
C LYS A 91 -13.97 -4.68 11.51
N LEU A 92 -13.08 -3.79 11.97
CA LEU A 92 -13.22 -2.35 11.74
C LEU A 92 -12.93 -1.94 10.30
N THR A 93 -12.17 -2.74 9.55
CA THR A 93 -11.92 -2.47 8.13
C THR A 93 -13.21 -2.57 7.33
N ALA A 94 -14.02 -3.62 7.53
CA ALA A 94 -15.34 -3.75 6.91
C ALA A 94 -16.24 -2.55 7.24
N SER A 95 -16.39 -2.23 8.54
CA SER A 95 -17.21 -1.08 8.98
C SER A 95 -16.70 0.25 8.40
N THR A 96 -15.40 0.43 8.29
CA THR A 96 -14.78 1.60 7.67
C THR A 96 -15.12 1.70 6.19
N LEU A 97 -14.99 0.60 5.45
CA LEU A 97 -15.32 0.52 4.03
C LEU A 97 -16.81 0.81 3.77
N GLU A 98 -17.71 0.26 4.58
CA GLU A 98 -19.14 0.53 4.47
C GLU A 98 -19.49 2.03 4.67
N ILE A 99 -18.81 2.69 5.62
CA ILE A 99 -18.96 4.14 5.82
C ILE A 99 -18.42 4.91 4.60
N LEU A 100 -17.22 4.60 4.11
CA LEU A 100 -16.66 5.26 2.93
C LEU A 100 -17.56 5.09 1.71
N LEU A 101 -18.08 3.88 1.49
CA LEU A 101 -19.05 3.57 0.43
C LEU A 101 -20.32 4.43 0.55
N LYS A 102 -20.93 4.48 1.74
CA LYS A 102 -22.12 5.30 2.01
C LYS A 102 -21.92 6.78 1.69
N PHE A 103 -20.72 7.30 1.92
CA PHE A 103 -20.39 8.71 1.66
C PHE A 103 -19.77 8.94 0.27
N LYS A 104 -19.80 7.93 -0.61
CA LYS A 104 -19.27 7.99 -1.97
C LYS A 104 -17.81 8.48 -2.01
N ILE A 105 -16.94 7.92 -1.17
CA ILE A 105 -15.52 8.29 -1.07
C ILE A 105 -14.67 7.23 -1.77
N PRO A 106 -13.96 7.56 -2.86
CA PRO A 106 -13.06 6.61 -3.54
C PRO A 106 -11.98 6.10 -2.59
N THR A 107 -11.68 4.82 -2.65
CA THR A 107 -10.82 4.17 -1.66
C THR A 107 -9.68 3.40 -2.30
N ALA A 108 -8.47 3.57 -1.77
CA ALA A 108 -7.32 2.72 -2.05
C ALA A 108 -6.96 1.93 -0.79
N ILE A 109 -6.64 0.67 -0.95
CA ILE A 109 -6.17 -0.21 0.15
C ILE A 109 -4.74 -0.61 -0.16
N LEU A 110 -3.88 -0.61 0.88
CA LEU A 110 -2.55 -1.22 0.82
C LEU A 110 -2.35 -2.09 2.04
N SER A 111 -2.02 -3.37 1.81
CA SER A 111 -1.89 -4.35 2.88
C SER A 111 -0.77 -5.37 2.62
N LYS A 112 -0.33 -6.03 3.68
CA LYS A 112 0.46 -7.27 3.65
C LYS A 112 -0.34 -8.45 4.24
N GLY A 113 -1.64 -8.27 4.39
CA GLY A 113 -2.54 -9.22 5.06
C GLY A 113 -2.90 -10.46 4.26
N GLY A 114 -2.53 -10.55 2.97
CA GLY A 114 -2.83 -11.71 2.13
C GLY A 114 -4.33 -12.04 2.08
N HIS A 115 -4.68 -13.30 2.27
CA HIS A 115 -6.08 -13.77 2.21
C HIS A 115 -7.03 -13.07 3.20
N ARG A 116 -6.53 -12.44 4.27
CA ARG A 116 -7.39 -11.64 5.15
C ARG A 116 -8.10 -10.49 4.44
N ILE A 117 -7.58 -10.03 3.30
CA ILE A 117 -8.23 -9.02 2.46
C ILE A 117 -9.54 -9.55 1.86
N LEU A 118 -9.59 -10.85 1.55
CA LEU A 118 -10.71 -11.49 0.86
C LEU A 118 -11.98 -11.59 1.73
N GLN A 119 -11.87 -11.44 3.06
CA GLN A 119 -13.03 -11.39 3.94
C GLN A 119 -14.00 -10.25 3.59
N ASP A 120 -13.51 -9.18 3.00
CA ASP A 120 -14.28 -7.99 2.62
C ASP A 120 -14.54 -7.91 1.09
N LEU A 121 -14.30 -8.98 0.33
CA LEU A 121 -14.43 -9.01 -1.12
C LEU A 121 -15.82 -8.57 -1.61
N SER A 122 -16.88 -8.95 -0.88
CA SER A 122 -18.24 -8.54 -1.18
C SER A 122 -18.44 -7.03 -1.05
N ILE A 123 -17.75 -6.38 -0.10
CA ILE A 123 -17.78 -4.93 0.08
C ILE A 123 -16.94 -4.26 -1.03
N HIS A 124 -15.76 -4.80 -1.35
CA HIS A 124 -14.93 -4.30 -2.45
C HIS A 124 -15.70 -4.24 -3.77
N LYS A 125 -16.47 -5.28 -4.09
CA LYS A 125 -17.32 -5.31 -5.30
C LYS A 125 -18.37 -4.19 -5.35
N LYS A 126 -18.92 -3.78 -4.21
CA LYS A 126 -19.92 -2.68 -4.14
C LYS A 126 -19.33 -1.32 -4.53
N PHE A 127 -18.02 -1.12 -4.39
CA PHE A 127 -17.34 0.10 -4.85
C PHE A 127 -17.18 0.19 -6.37
N ALA A 128 -17.35 -0.93 -7.09
CA ALA A 128 -17.12 -1.01 -8.54
C ALA A 128 -15.73 -0.46 -8.94
N LYS A 129 -15.68 0.59 -9.74
CA LYS A 129 -14.42 1.23 -10.20
C LYS A 129 -13.81 2.21 -9.17
N SER A 130 -14.49 2.42 -8.05
CA SER A 130 -14.11 3.39 -7.02
C SER A 130 -13.30 2.79 -5.87
N ILE A 131 -12.75 1.61 -6.08
CA ILE A 131 -11.76 0.99 -5.18
C ILE A 131 -10.58 0.44 -5.97
N LYS A 132 -9.40 0.51 -5.37
CA LYS A 132 -8.21 -0.23 -5.80
C LYS A 132 -7.59 -0.92 -4.61
N VAL A 133 -7.37 -2.23 -4.72
CA VAL A 133 -6.82 -3.04 -3.64
C VAL A 133 -5.39 -3.43 -3.97
N GLY A 134 -4.47 -3.08 -3.08
CA GLY A 134 -3.05 -3.30 -3.29
C GLY A 134 -2.39 -4.10 -2.19
N LEU A 135 -1.32 -4.79 -2.59
CA LEU A 135 -0.42 -5.48 -1.68
C LEU A 135 1.01 -4.95 -1.82
N THR A 136 1.75 -4.98 -0.71
CA THR A 136 3.20 -4.75 -0.77
C THR A 136 3.87 -6.07 -1.12
N LEU A 137 4.75 -6.05 -2.12
CA LEU A 137 5.66 -7.15 -2.44
C LEU A 137 7.10 -6.66 -2.25
N THR A 138 7.81 -7.21 -1.26
CA THR A 138 9.19 -6.83 -0.93
C THR A 138 10.16 -7.93 -1.36
N TYR A 139 9.74 -9.17 -1.23
CA TYR A 139 10.48 -10.40 -1.53
C TYR A 139 9.76 -11.19 -2.62
N ASP A 140 10.44 -12.19 -3.17
CA ASP A 140 9.91 -13.07 -4.22
C ASP A 140 9.77 -14.53 -3.76
N ASN A 141 9.92 -14.77 -2.46
CA ASN A 141 9.84 -16.08 -1.82
C ASN A 141 9.30 -15.99 -0.39
N ASP A 142 8.86 -17.13 0.14
CA ASP A 142 8.23 -17.22 1.46
C ASP A 142 9.26 -17.21 2.58
N GLU A 143 10.47 -17.71 2.36
CA GLU A 143 11.53 -17.75 3.38
C GLU A 143 11.91 -16.35 3.85
N ASP A 144 12.20 -15.45 2.91
CA ASP A 144 12.51 -14.05 3.24
C ASP A 144 11.28 -13.30 3.77
N SER A 145 10.08 -13.63 3.29
CA SER A 145 8.84 -13.08 3.86
C SER A 145 8.69 -13.43 5.34
N ILE A 146 8.91 -14.68 5.73
CA ILE A 146 8.88 -15.11 7.14
C ILE A 146 9.98 -14.42 7.95
N LYS A 147 11.20 -14.37 7.42
CA LYS A 147 12.37 -13.82 8.10
C LYS A 147 12.25 -12.34 8.41
N TYR A 148 11.75 -11.56 7.46
CA TYR A 148 11.79 -10.10 7.52
C TYR A 148 10.42 -9.44 7.75
N GLU A 149 9.33 -10.18 7.59
CA GLU A 149 7.95 -9.74 7.79
C GLU A 149 7.12 -10.78 8.57
N PRO A 150 7.56 -11.21 9.77
CA PRO A 150 7.10 -12.44 10.43
C PRO A 150 5.60 -12.50 10.76
N GLY A 151 4.92 -11.35 10.83
CA GLY A 151 3.48 -11.28 11.08
C GLY A 151 2.63 -11.03 9.84
N ALA A 152 3.25 -10.80 8.68
CA ALA A 152 2.55 -10.57 7.42
C ALA A 152 2.23 -11.89 6.71
N ALA A 153 1.41 -11.85 5.67
CA ALA A 153 1.18 -13.00 4.80
C ALA A 153 2.42 -13.35 3.98
N LEU A 154 2.56 -14.61 3.60
CA LEU A 154 3.66 -15.10 2.76
C LEU A 154 3.61 -14.45 1.37
N PHE A 155 4.74 -14.46 0.67
CA PHE A 155 4.79 -13.96 -0.71
C PHE A 155 3.80 -14.71 -1.62
N THR A 156 3.81 -16.04 -1.57
CA THR A 156 2.90 -16.89 -2.37
C THR A 156 1.44 -16.59 -2.09
N GLU A 157 1.05 -16.40 -0.83
CA GLU A 157 -0.30 -16.03 -0.42
C GLU A 157 -0.70 -14.64 -0.97
N ARG A 158 0.23 -13.67 -0.98
CA ARG A 158 -0.03 -12.34 -1.55
C ARG A 158 -0.24 -12.40 -3.06
N ILE A 159 0.50 -13.23 -3.79
CA ILE A 159 0.31 -13.46 -5.23
C ILE A 159 -1.07 -14.09 -5.49
N GLU A 160 -1.44 -15.11 -4.73
CA GLU A 160 -2.75 -15.74 -4.86
C GLU A 160 -3.89 -14.76 -4.55
N THR A 161 -3.73 -13.91 -3.52
CA THR A 161 -4.69 -12.85 -3.20
C THR A 161 -4.87 -11.88 -4.37
N LEU A 162 -3.79 -11.43 -5.01
CA LEU A 162 -3.86 -10.55 -6.19
C LEU A 162 -4.62 -11.23 -7.33
N LYS A 163 -4.35 -12.50 -7.58
CA LYS A 163 -5.06 -13.30 -8.59
C LYS A 163 -6.55 -13.34 -8.31
N ILE A 164 -6.95 -13.73 -7.10
CA ILE A 164 -8.36 -13.81 -6.70
C ILE A 164 -9.06 -12.45 -6.83
N LEU A 165 -8.42 -11.36 -6.38
CA LEU A 165 -8.96 -10.01 -6.51
C LEU A 165 -9.19 -9.66 -8.00
N LYS A 166 -8.20 -9.92 -8.84
CA LYS A 166 -8.27 -9.65 -10.29
C LYS A 166 -9.37 -10.45 -10.98
N GLU A 167 -9.49 -11.74 -10.69
CA GLU A 167 -10.56 -12.63 -11.21
C GLU A 167 -11.96 -12.18 -10.77
N ASN A 168 -12.05 -11.48 -9.64
CA ASN A 168 -13.29 -10.90 -9.14
C ASN A 168 -13.57 -9.47 -9.63
N GLY A 169 -12.80 -8.96 -10.60
CA GLY A 169 -13.00 -7.67 -11.23
C GLY A 169 -12.51 -6.47 -10.39
N ILE A 170 -11.75 -6.72 -9.34
CA ILE A 170 -11.16 -5.65 -8.52
C ILE A 170 -9.89 -5.14 -9.21
N THR A 171 -9.76 -3.83 -9.35
CA THR A 171 -8.51 -3.22 -9.83
C THR A 171 -7.43 -3.39 -8.77
N THR A 172 -6.34 -4.06 -9.15
CA THR A 172 -5.23 -4.39 -8.25
C THR A 172 -4.05 -3.47 -8.44
N TRP A 173 -3.26 -3.28 -7.39
CA TRP A 173 -2.00 -2.59 -7.47
C TRP A 173 -0.96 -3.15 -6.50
N VAL A 174 0.31 -2.92 -6.78
CA VAL A 174 1.42 -3.37 -5.96
C VAL A 174 2.33 -2.22 -5.57
N SER A 175 2.67 -2.15 -4.29
CA SER A 175 3.76 -1.32 -3.80
C SER A 175 5.04 -2.16 -3.72
N MET A 176 6.00 -1.89 -4.60
CA MET A 176 7.37 -2.38 -4.54
C MET A 176 8.21 -1.42 -3.69
N GLU A 177 7.82 -1.25 -2.43
CA GLU A 177 8.52 -0.40 -1.46
C GLU A 177 8.37 -0.98 -0.05
N PRO A 178 9.51 -1.26 0.61
CA PRO A 178 10.88 -0.99 0.14
C PRO A 178 11.41 -2.04 -0.84
N VAL A 179 12.29 -1.63 -1.74
CA VAL A 179 13.20 -2.53 -2.48
C VAL A 179 14.40 -2.81 -1.58
N ILE A 180 14.57 -4.06 -1.17
CA ILE A 180 15.67 -4.49 -0.28
C ILE A 180 16.70 -5.31 -1.06
N PHE A 181 16.22 -6.17 -1.96
CA PHE A 181 17.01 -6.94 -2.91
C PHE A 181 16.50 -6.67 -4.32
N ALA A 182 17.32 -6.01 -5.15
CA ALA A 182 16.91 -5.57 -6.49
C ALA A 182 16.41 -6.72 -7.38
N ASP A 183 17.14 -7.85 -7.38
CA ASP A 183 16.78 -9.01 -8.21
C ASP A 183 15.50 -9.69 -7.74
N GLN A 184 15.27 -9.78 -6.42
CA GLN A 184 14.02 -10.31 -5.88
C GLN A 184 12.84 -9.39 -6.23
N SER A 185 13.03 -8.08 -6.18
CA SER A 185 11.97 -7.13 -6.56
C SER A 185 11.60 -7.26 -8.03
N LEU A 186 12.59 -7.40 -8.93
CA LEU A 186 12.32 -7.66 -10.35
C LEU A 186 11.64 -9.03 -10.57
N SER A 187 12.04 -10.04 -9.83
CA SER A 187 11.40 -11.36 -9.86
C SER A 187 9.95 -11.32 -9.35
N ALA A 188 9.69 -10.62 -8.24
CA ALA A 188 8.34 -10.43 -7.69
C ALA A 188 7.41 -9.71 -8.67
N ILE A 189 7.92 -8.68 -9.39
CA ILE A 189 7.17 -8.02 -10.47
C ILE A 189 6.81 -9.04 -11.55
N LYS A 190 7.79 -9.82 -12.05
CA LYS A 190 7.55 -10.84 -13.09
C LYS A 190 6.51 -11.86 -12.67
N LYS A 191 6.57 -12.35 -11.42
CA LYS A 191 5.62 -13.33 -10.87
C LYS A 191 4.21 -12.77 -10.66
N SER A 192 4.05 -11.45 -10.50
CA SER A 192 2.77 -10.79 -10.25
C SER A 192 2.16 -10.11 -11.48
N ILE A 193 2.89 -9.99 -12.58
CA ILE A 193 2.57 -9.11 -13.71
C ILE A 193 1.18 -9.34 -14.32
N GLU A 194 0.70 -10.57 -14.34
CA GLU A 194 -0.62 -10.91 -14.90
C GLU A 194 -1.78 -10.43 -14.02
N TYR A 195 -1.54 -10.34 -12.71
CA TYR A 195 -2.58 -10.07 -11.71
C TYR A 195 -2.61 -8.62 -11.23
N VAL A 196 -1.73 -7.75 -11.76
CA VAL A 196 -1.54 -6.37 -11.28
C VAL A 196 -1.78 -5.37 -12.38
N ASP A 197 -2.57 -4.34 -12.08
CA ASP A 197 -2.89 -3.24 -13.00
C ASP A 197 -1.93 -2.06 -12.87
N HIS A 198 -1.45 -1.78 -11.66
CA HIS A 198 -0.58 -0.63 -11.38
C HIS A 198 0.55 -1.02 -10.41
N TYR A 199 1.75 -0.49 -10.67
CA TYR A 199 2.88 -0.64 -9.75
C TYR A 199 3.35 0.71 -9.22
N LYS A 200 3.69 0.74 -7.94
CA LYS A 200 4.42 1.84 -7.33
C LYS A 200 5.78 1.33 -6.89
N ILE A 201 6.84 1.95 -7.37
CA ILE A 201 8.22 1.47 -7.19
C ILE A 201 9.03 2.52 -6.45
N GLY A 202 9.61 2.11 -5.31
CA GLY A 202 10.39 2.99 -4.46
C GLY A 202 11.56 2.25 -3.82
N LYS A 203 12.54 3.00 -3.34
CA LYS A 203 13.73 2.44 -2.70
C LYS A 203 13.53 2.20 -1.21
N LEU A 204 14.38 1.37 -0.61
CA LEU A 204 14.57 1.32 0.83
C LEU A 204 15.12 2.67 1.33
N ASN A 205 14.71 3.07 2.53
CA ASN A 205 15.19 4.27 3.19
C ASN A 205 15.54 3.93 4.65
N HIS A 206 16.53 4.62 5.20
CA HIS A 206 16.99 4.48 6.59
C HIS A 206 17.74 3.18 6.93
N PHE A 207 18.20 2.43 5.93
CA PHE A 207 18.97 1.19 6.09
C PHE A 207 20.20 1.21 5.17
N PRO A 208 21.20 2.06 5.45
CA PRO A 208 22.35 2.27 4.55
C PRO A 208 23.15 0.99 4.28
N GLU A 209 23.15 0.03 5.21
CA GLU A 209 23.83 -1.26 5.05
C GLU A 209 23.23 -2.13 3.93
N TYR A 210 21.95 -1.99 3.65
CA TYR A 210 21.27 -2.64 2.52
C TYR A 210 21.31 -1.76 1.27
N GLU A 211 21.06 -0.45 1.45
CA GLU A 211 20.97 0.52 0.34
C GLU A 211 22.25 0.58 -0.51
N LYS A 212 23.43 0.48 0.13
CA LYS A 212 24.74 0.51 -0.55
C LYS A 212 25.00 -0.68 -1.48
N ASN A 213 24.29 -1.80 -1.30
CA ASN A 213 24.48 -3.02 -2.07
C ASN A 213 23.66 -3.02 -3.37
N ILE A 214 22.85 -1.97 -3.62
CA ILE A 214 22.00 -1.88 -4.79
C ILE A 214 22.54 -0.81 -5.74
N ASN A 215 22.76 -1.19 -7.00
CA ASN A 215 22.96 -0.24 -8.09
C ASN A 215 21.58 0.33 -8.50
N TRP A 216 21.19 1.42 -7.85
CA TRP A 216 19.86 2.02 -8.03
C TRP A 216 19.61 2.51 -9.45
N SER A 217 20.63 3.00 -10.16
CA SER A 217 20.51 3.41 -11.56
C SER A 217 20.18 2.21 -12.46
N GLU A 218 20.94 1.13 -12.33
CA GLU A 218 20.72 -0.10 -13.09
C GLU A 218 19.35 -0.74 -12.77
N PHE A 219 18.96 -0.74 -11.48
CA PHE A 219 17.65 -1.22 -11.07
C PHE A 219 16.52 -0.40 -11.72
N LEU A 220 16.65 0.94 -11.72
CA LEU A 220 15.69 1.83 -12.35
C LEU A 220 15.55 1.54 -13.84
N ASP A 221 16.67 1.42 -14.56
CA ASP A 221 16.67 1.15 -16.01
C ASP A 221 16.01 -0.19 -16.32
N LYS A 222 16.35 -1.24 -15.57
CA LYS A 222 15.75 -2.58 -15.72
C LYS A 222 14.25 -2.58 -15.46
N VAL A 223 13.82 -1.96 -14.37
CA VAL A 223 12.40 -1.98 -14.01
C VAL A 223 11.54 -1.15 -14.97
N VAL A 224 11.99 0.03 -15.38
CA VAL A 224 11.29 0.88 -16.35
C VAL A 224 11.16 0.15 -17.70
N SER A 225 12.25 -0.42 -18.20
CA SER A 225 12.25 -1.18 -19.44
C SER A 225 11.29 -2.35 -19.40
N PHE A 226 11.31 -3.14 -18.31
CA PHE A 226 10.42 -4.29 -18.14
C PHE A 226 8.95 -3.87 -18.07
N MET A 227 8.62 -2.82 -17.31
CA MET A 227 7.25 -2.35 -17.16
C MET A 227 6.67 -1.84 -18.48
N ARG A 228 7.46 -1.14 -19.30
CA ARG A 228 7.06 -0.66 -20.62
C ARG A 228 6.83 -1.81 -21.60
N ILE A 229 7.76 -2.78 -21.68
CA ILE A 229 7.60 -3.99 -22.51
C ILE A 229 6.34 -4.77 -22.11
N SER A 230 6.05 -4.84 -20.81
CA SER A 230 4.87 -5.53 -20.27
C SER A 230 3.58 -4.71 -20.41
N ASN A 231 3.64 -3.48 -20.94
CA ASN A 231 2.51 -2.55 -21.08
C ASN A 231 1.74 -2.34 -19.76
N LYS A 232 2.47 -2.20 -18.64
CA LYS A 232 1.89 -1.98 -17.31
C LYS A 232 2.01 -0.54 -16.87
N LYS A 233 1.00 -0.04 -16.19
CA LYS A 233 1.04 1.27 -15.54
C LYS A 233 1.91 1.21 -14.29
N PHE A 234 2.77 2.20 -14.13
CA PHE A 234 3.66 2.27 -12.97
C PHE A 234 4.01 3.71 -12.61
N TYR A 235 4.45 3.89 -11.38
CA TYR A 235 4.92 5.15 -10.83
C TYR A 235 6.29 4.93 -10.17
N ILE A 236 7.26 5.75 -10.54
CA ILE A 236 8.59 5.76 -9.92
C ILE A 236 8.63 6.86 -8.87
N LYS A 237 8.87 6.50 -7.61
CA LYS A 237 8.96 7.45 -6.51
C LYS A 237 10.14 8.41 -6.65
N GLU A 238 9.94 9.63 -6.13
CA GLU A 238 10.94 10.70 -6.18
C GLU A 238 12.31 10.26 -5.64
N ASP A 239 12.35 9.50 -4.54
CA ASP A 239 13.61 9.03 -3.95
C ASP A 239 14.40 8.10 -4.88
N LEU A 240 13.73 7.27 -5.66
CA LEU A 240 14.38 6.40 -6.65
C LEU A 240 14.81 7.20 -7.88
N ARG A 241 14.01 8.18 -8.30
CA ARG A 241 14.33 9.05 -9.46
C ARG A 241 15.65 9.82 -9.29
N LYS A 242 16.09 10.08 -8.05
CA LYS A 242 17.38 10.76 -7.76
C LYS A 242 18.59 9.96 -8.26
N TYR A 243 18.43 8.67 -8.52
CA TYR A 243 19.49 7.80 -9.04
C TYR A 243 19.43 7.63 -10.57
N ASN A 244 18.50 8.33 -11.24
CA ASN A 244 18.38 8.28 -12.68
C ASN A 244 19.59 8.91 -13.36
N LYS A 245 20.25 8.17 -14.26
CA LYS A 245 21.44 8.62 -15.00
C LYS A 245 21.22 8.77 -16.50
N GLY A 246 20.01 8.54 -17.01
CA GLY A 246 19.76 8.66 -18.46
C GLY A 246 18.42 8.12 -18.94
N THR A 247 17.68 7.39 -18.13
CA THR A 247 16.35 6.93 -18.51
C THR A 247 15.38 8.10 -18.57
N ILE A 248 14.83 8.37 -19.75
CA ILE A 248 13.76 9.38 -19.91
C ILE A 248 12.48 8.79 -19.33
N LEU A 249 11.95 9.41 -18.26
CA LEU A 249 10.68 9.04 -17.65
C LEU A 249 9.55 9.88 -18.26
N ASN A 250 8.42 9.24 -18.55
CA ASN A 250 7.22 9.89 -19.04
C ASN A 250 6.43 10.56 -17.91
N ASP A 251 5.57 11.50 -18.21
CA ASP A 251 4.78 12.25 -17.20
C ASP A 251 3.89 11.34 -16.35
N ASP A 252 3.30 10.29 -16.92
CA ASP A 252 2.48 9.32 -16.21
C ASP A 252 3.28 8.41 -15.26
N GLU A 253 4.57 8.17 -15.56
CA GLU A 253 5.49 7.37 -14.75
C GLU A 253 5.97 8.11 -13.49
N ILE A 254 5.79 9.43 -13.45
CA ILE A 254 6.19 10.31 -12.35
C ILE A 254 5.03 11.06 -11.70
N ASN A 255 3.80 10.83 -12.14
CA ASN A 255 2.61 11.46 -11.59
C ASN A 255 2.24 10.86 -10.23
N MET A 256 2.27 11.68 -9.17
CA MET A 256 1.92 11.22 -7.81
C MET A 256 0.48 10.71 -7.68
N ASP A 257 -0.43 11.11 -8.57
CA ASP A 257 -1.83 10.66 -8.57
C ASP A 257 -2.05 9.43 -9.47
N TYR A 258 -0.99 8.64 -9.67
CA TYR A 258 -0.93 7.44 -10.53
C TYR A 258 -2.04 6.42 -10.27
N LEU A 259 -2.50 6.25 -9.03
CA LEU A 259 -3.61 5.33 -8.75
C LEU A 259 -4.92 5.83 -9.33
N ASN A 260 -5.19 7.13 -9.25
CA ASN A 260 -6.38 7.78 -9.82
C ASN A 260 -7.64 6.92 -9.66
N VAL A 261 -8.03 6.63 -8.40
CA VAL A 261 -9.25 5.87 -8.12
C VAL A 261 -10.46 6.70 -8.52
N LYS A 262 -11.30 6.14 -9.36
CA LYS A 262 -12.45 6.88 -9.92
C LYS A 262 -13.45 7.25 -8.82
N LYS A 263 -14.04 8.43 -8.96
CA LYS A 263 -15.20 8.87 -8.17
C LYS A 263 -16.35 7.88 -8.35
N MET A 264 -17.17 7.72 -7.32
CA MET A 264 -18.43 6.98 -7.39
C MET A 264 -19.46 7.78 -8.18
N GLU A 265 -20.14 7.09 -9.04
CA GLU A 265 -21.31 7.62 -9.77
C GLU A 265 -22.52 7.77 -8.86
#